data_79c9fa3c2a2117773586f826d7751ee5
#
_entry.id   79c9fa3c2a2117773586f826d7751ee5
#
_cell.length_a   1.000
_cell.length_b   1.000
_cell.length_c   1.000
_cell.angle_alpha   90.00
_cell.angle_beta   90.00
_cell.angle_gamma   90.00
#
_symmetry.space_group_name_H-M   'P 1'
#
loop_
_entity.id
_entity.type
_entity.pdbx_description
1 polymer ?
#
loop_
_entity_poly.entity_id
_entity_poly.type
_entity_poly.pdbx_seq_one_letter_code
_entity_poly.pdbx_strand_id
1 'polypeptide(L)'
;MFLELAIGCASVICCRSSPKQKALVTRLVKMRPGSTTLAIGDGANDVGMLQEADIGIGISGVEGMQAVMSSDIAIAQFRYLERLLLVHGHWCYRRISSMVTILSRLHYVI
;
A
#
# COMPACT_ATOMS: atom_id res chain seq x y z
N MET A 1 -5.72 -17.96 -13.73
CA MET A 1 -5.33 -19.19 -12.97
C MET A 1 -4.53 -18.86 -11.71
N PHE A 2 -3.31 -18.27 -11.77
CA PHE A 2 -2.54 -17.93 -10.56
C PHE A 2 -3.32 -17.01 -9.59
N LEU A 3 -3.89 -15.94 -10.08
CA LEU A 3 -4.62 -14.95 -9.26
C LEU A 3 -5.89 -15.58 -8.63
N GLU A 4 -6.61 -16.41 -9.35
CA GLU A 4 -7.82 -17.08 -8.83
C GLU A 4 -7.49 -18.03 -7.68
N LEU A 5 -6.39 -18.77 -7.79
CA LEU A 5 -5.91 -19.65 -6.73
C LEU A 5 -5.41 -18.84 -5.54
N ALA A 6 -4.64 -17.79 -5.78
CA ALA A 6 -4.09 -16.93 -4.74
C ALA A 6 -5.17 -16.23 -3.90
N ILE A 7 -6.25 -15.81 -4.52
CA ILE A 7 -7.38 -15.14 -3.84
C ILE A 7 -8.13 -16.07 -2.90
N GLY A 8 -8.19 -17.37 -3.21
CA GLY A 8 -8.80 -18.38 -2.35
C GLY A 8 -7.96 -18.74 -1.12
N CYS A 9 -6.72 -18.27 -1.05
CA CYS A 9 -5.79 -18.57 0.03
C CYS A 9 -5.80 -17.47 1.10
N ALA A 10 -5.62 -17.85 2.37
CA ALA A 10 -5.45 -16.90 3.47
C ALA A 10 -4.13 -16.12 3.36
N SER A 11 -3.10 -16.75 2.82
CA SER A 11 -1.80 -16.12 2.53
C SER A 11 -1.12 -16.81 1.34
N VAL A 12 -0.25 -16.09 0.65
CA VAL A 12 0.54 -16.60 -0.48
C VAL A 12 2.00 -16.23 -0.27
N ILE A 13 2.89 -17.20 -0.35
CA ILE A 13 4.33 -16.99 -0.25
C ILE A 13 4.95 -17.18 -1.64
N CYS A 14 5.53 -16.11 -2.17
CA CYS A 14 6.25 -16.12 -3.45
C CYS A 14 7.75 -15.95 -3.20
N CYS A 15 8.53 -16.99 -3.45
CA CYS A 15 9.98 -16.97 -3.26
C CYS A 15 10.71 -16.61 -4.55
N ARG A 16 11.88 -15.95 -4.39
CA ARG A 16 12.80 -15.63 -5.50
C ARG A 16 12.16 -14.86 -6.66
N SER A 17 11.25 -13.95 -6.34
CA SER A 17 10.61 -13.09 -7.34
C SER A 17 11.55 -11.97 -7.78
N SER A 18 11.65 -11.75 -9.08
CA SER A 18 12.35 -10.58 -9.62
C SER A 18 11.56 -9.28 -9.34
N PRO A 19 12.18 -8.10 -9.40
CA PRO A 19 11.49 -6.81 -9.21
C PRO A 19 10.29 -6.65 -10.15
N LYS A 20 10.43 -7.08 -11.41
CA LYS A 20 9.34 -7.05 -12.40
C LYS A 20 8.18 -7.97 -12.03
N GLN A 21 8.48 -9.15 -11.49
CA GLN A 21 7.44 -10.09 -11.05
C GLN A 21 6.68 -9.57 -9.83
N LYS A 22 7.38 -8.94 -8.86
CA LYS A 22 6.73 -8.30 -7.72
C LYS A 22 5.74 -7.23 -8.17
N ALA A 23 6.16 -6.34 -9.06
CA ALA A 23 5.31 -5.29 -9.62
C ALA A 23 4.12 -5.86 -10.39
N LEU A 24 4.34 -6.90 -11.20
CA LEU A 24 3.27 -7.56 -11.96
C LEU A 24 2.20 -8.19 -11.06
N VAL A 25 2.60 -8.89 -10.01
CA VAL A 25 1.67 -9.48 -9.03
C VAL A 25 0.84 -8.40 -8.35
N THR A 26 1.48 -7.31 -7.91
CA THR A 26 0.79 -6.16 -7.29
C THR A 26 -0.22 -5.55 -8.24
N ARG A 27 0.15 -5.34 -9.49
CA ARG A 27 -0.74 -4.83 -10.54
C ARG A 27 -1.93 -5.75 -10.80
N LEU A 28 -1.72 -7.07 -10.86
CA LEU A 28 -2.78 -8.04 -11.06
C LEU A 28 -3.81 -8.01 -9.91
N VAL A 29 -3.34 -7.87 -8.66
CA VAL A 29 -4.24 -7.76 -7.50
C VAL A 29 -5.00 -6.44 -7.52
N LYS A 30 -4.32 -5.33 -7.84
CA LYS A 30 -4.91 -3.99 -7.93
C LYS A 30 -6.01 -3.89 -8.99
N MET A 31 -5.87 -4.55 -10.13
CA MET A 31 -6.87 -4.54 -11.20
C MET A 31 -8.20 -5.19 -10.80
N ARG A 32 -8.27 -5.83 -9.64
CA ARG A 32 -9.50 -6.45 -9.14
C ARG A 32 -10.45 -5.38 -8.60
N PRO A 33 -11.74 -5.38 -9.04
CA PRO A 33 -12.74 -4.45 -8.53
C PRO A 33 -12.90 -4.53 -7.01
N GLY A 34 -12.93 -3.37 -6.34
CA GLY A 34 -13.12 -3.28 -4.90
C GLY A 34 -11.92 -3.66 -4.03
N SER A 35 -10.73 -3.86 -4.63
CA SER A 35 -9.50 -4.15 -3.88
C SER A 35 -8.63 -2.91 -3.77
N THR A 36 -8.18 -2.61 -2.56
CA THR A 36 -7.13 -1.63 -2.29
C THR A 36 -5.85 -2.38 -1.96
N THR A 37 -4.77 -2.04 -2.63
CA THR A 37 -3.48 -2.71 -2.48
C THR A 37 -2.52 -1.88 -1.63
N LEU A 38 -1.89 -2.56 -0.67
CA LEU A 38 -0.83 -2.00 0.15
C LEU A 38 0.46 -2.79 -0.14
N ALA A 39 1.50 -2.08 -0.58
CA ALA A 39 2.82 -2.66 -0.75
C ALA A 39 3.77 -2.16 0.34
N ILE A 40 4.65 -3.04 0.81
CA ILE A 40 5.66 -2.74 1.82
C ILE A 40 7.00 -3.26 1.32
N GLY A 41 8.02 -2.42 1.33
CA GLY A 41 9.35 -2.79 0.84
C GLY A 41 10.46 -2.00 1.53
N ASP A 42 11.67 -2.57 1.55
CA ASP A 42 12.85 -2.01 2.22
C ASP A 42 14.05 -1.80 1.29
N GLY A 43 13.97 -2.26 0.04
CA GLY A 43 15.10 -2.23 -0.88
C GLY A 43 14.78 -1.74 -2.29
N ALA A 44 15.83 -1.56 -3.09
CA ALA A 44 15.74 -1.15 -4.49
C ALA A 44 14.90 -2.11 -5.34
N ASN A 45 14.86 -3.38 -4.96
CA ASN A 45 14.09 -4.42 -5.65
C ASN A 45 12.58 -4.27 -5.48
N ASP A 46 12.13 -3.44 -4.55
CA ASP A 46 10.71 -3.23 -4.22
C ASP A 46 10.13 -1.96 -4.84
N VAL A 47 10.95 -1.11 -5.44
CA VAL A 47 10.53 0.16 -6.03
C VAL A 47 9.36 -0.01 -7.00
N GLY A 48 9.45 -0.95 -7.95
CA GLY A 48 8.38 -1.20 -8.91
C GLY A 48 7.08 -1.68 -8.25
N MET A 49 7.18 -2.50 -7.22
CA MET A 49 6.04 -2.98 -6.44
C MET A 49 5.36 -1.84 -5.66
N LEU A 50 6.16 -0.99 -5.02
CA LEU A 50 5.67 0.18 -4.27
C LEU A 50 4.94 1.17 -5.17
N GLN A 51 5.47 1.43 -6.38
CA GLN A 51 4.85 2.34 -7.34
C GLN A 51 3.57 1.80 -7.97
N GLU A 52 3.44 0.49 -8.12
CA GLU A 52 2.23 -0.14 -8.67
C GLU A 52 1.08 -0.22 -7.66
N ALA A 53 1.35 -0.26 -6.37
CA ALA A 53 0.31 -0.34 -5.33
C ALA A 53 -0.52 0.96 -5.24
N ASP A 54 -1.66 0.88 -4.57
CA ASP A 54 -2.45 2.07 -4.22
C ASP A 54 -1.79 2.87 -3.10
N ILE A 55 -1.13 2.16 -2.17
CA ILE A 55 -0.35 2.75 -1.09
C ILE A 55 0.96 1.98 -0.99
N GLY A 56 2.08 2.69 -1.09
CA GLY A 56 3.42 2.16 -0.90
C GLY A 56 4.02 2.61 0.43
N ILE A 57 4.51 1.65 1.23
CA ILE A 57 5.21 1.92 2.48
C ILE A 57 6.67 1.49 2.34
N GLY A 58 7.57 2.47 2.41
CA GLY A 58 9.01 2.24 2.43
C GLY A 58 9.52 2.06 3.86
N ILE A 59 10.33 1.03 4.08
CA ILE A 59 11.06 0.85 5.33
C ILE A 59 12.47 1.39 5.16
N SER A 60 12.88 2.26 6.07
CA SER A 60 14.24 2.80 6.12
C SER A 60 15.22 1.71 6.59
N GLY A 61 15.59 0.84 5.66
CA GLY A 61 16.47 -0.31 5.92
C GLY A 61 17.94 -0.03 5.67
N VAL A 62 18.74 -1.07 5.76
CA VAL A 62 20.19 -1.06 5.52
C VAL A 62 20.52 -0.98 4.02
N GLU A 63 19.60 -1.35 3.14
CA GLU A 63 19.81 -1.49 1.70
C GLU A 63 19.69 -0.18 0.90
N GLY A 64 19.48 0.96 1.56
CA GLY A 64 19.44 2.27 0.91
C GLY A 64 18.10 2.98 1.01
N MET A 65 18.00 4.15 0.37
CA MET A 65 16.84 5.04 0.45
C MET A 65 15.85 4.90 -0.71
N GLN A 66 16.10 3.99 -1.67
CA GLN A 66 15.30 3.89 -2.89
C GLN A 66 13.84 3.53 -2.61
N ALA A 67 13.60 2.57 -1.71
CA ALA A 67 12.24 2.19 -1.31
C ALA A 67 11.52 3.36 -0.64
N VAL A 68 12.19 4.07 0.27
CA VAL A 68 11.66 5.25 0.97
C VAL A 68 11.30 6.37 0.00
N MET A 69 12.20 6.68 -0.95
CA MET A 69 11.97 7.74 -1.94
C MET A 69 10.87 7.42 -2.95
N SER A 70 10.55 6.14 -3.12
CA SER A 70 9.52 5.66 -4.06
C SER A 70 8.20 5.31 -3.39
N SER A 71 8.08 5.53 -2.09
CA SER A 71 6.90 5.22 -1.29
C SER A 71 6.08 6.46 -0.94
N ASP A 72 4.81 6.25 -0.63
CA ASP A 72 3.90 7.30 -0.13
C ASP A 72 4.14 7.61 1.35
N ILE A 73 4.52 6.59 2.11
CA ILE A 73 4.78 6.67 3.55
C ILE A 73 6.10 5.96 3.86
N ALA A 74 6.92 6.57 4.69
CA ALA A 74 8.15 5.97 5.17
C ALA A 74 8.06 5.65 6.68
N ILE A 75 8.51 4.46 7.06
CA ILE A 75 8.63 4.02 8.45
C ILE A 75 10.04 3.54 8.72
N ALA A 76 10.53 3.74 9.95
CA ALA A 76 11.89 3.32 10.30
C ALA A 76 12.02 1.81 10.49
N GLN A 77 10.97 1.13 10.93
CA GLN A 77 10.97 -0.30 11.19
C GLN A 77 9.61 -0.90 10.88
N PHE A 78 9.58 -2.16 10.44
CA PHE A 78 8.35 -2.89 10.12
C PHE A 78 7.34 -2.93 11.28
N ARG A 79 7.80 -3.03 12.51
CA ARG A 79 6.93 -3.05 13.71
C ARG A 79 6.05 -1.81 13.85
N TYR A 80 6.43 -0.68 13.26
CA TYR A 80 5.63 0.54 13.31
C TYR A 80 4.43 0.51 12.36
N LEU A 81 4.35 -0.50 11.49
CA LEU A 81 3.23 -0.70 10.58
C LEU A 81 1.90 -0.87 11.32
N GLU A 82 1.89 -1.61 12.42
CA GLU A 82 0.70 -1.80 13.26
C GLU A 82 0.15 -0.44 13.72
N ARG A 83 1.01 0.40 14.27
CA ARG A 83 0.62 1.73 14.75
C ARG A 83 0.21 2.66 13.61
N LEU A 84 0.88 2.56 12.47
CA LEU A 84 0.53 3.32 11.27
C LEU A 84 -0.90 2.99 10.82
N LEU A 85 -1.24 1.72 10.73
CA LEU A 85 -2.55 1.28 10.23
C LEU A 85 -3.66 1.50 11.26
N LEU A 86 -3.45 1.06 12.51
CA LEU A 86 -4.51 1.04 13.53
C LEU A 86 -4.76 2.40 14.18
N VAL A 87 -3.75 3.25 14.28
CA VAL A 87 -3.88 4.58 14.90
C VAL A 87 -3.94 5.68 13.85
N HIS A 88 -2.86 5.88 13.10
CA HIS A 88 -2.76 6.99 12.16
C HIS A 88 -3.71 6.85 10.97
N GLY A 89 -3.85 5.67 10.41
CA GLY A 89 -4.78 5.40 9.31
C GLY A 89 -6.23 5.62 9.74
N HIS A 90 -6.62 5.16 10.93
CA HIS A 90 -7.95 5.36 11.49
C HIS A 90 -8.27 6.86 11.70
N TRP A 91 -7.36 7.61 12.29
CA TRP A 91 -7.55 9.05 12.51
C TRP A 91 -7.59 9.84 11.19
N CYS A 92 -6.74 9.48 10.23
CA CYS A 92 -6.74 10.09 8.90
C CYS A 92 -8.07 9.86 8.20
N TYR A 93 -8.58 8.63 8.20
CA TYR A 93 -9.89 8.29 7.64
C TYR A 93 -11.02 9.12 8.27
N ARG A 94 -11.07 9.23 9.60
CA ARG A 94 -12.08 10.03 10.28
C ARG A 94 -12.03 11.51 9.90
N ARG A 95 -10.84 12.10 9.80
CA ARG A 95 -10.66 13.50 9.39
C ARG A 95 -11.13 13.73 7.95
N ILE A 96 -10.73 12.86 7.02
CA ILE A 96 -11.11 12.98 5.62
C ILE A 96 -12.62 12.80 5.45
N SER A 97 -13.21 11.79 6.08
CA SER A 97 -14.65 11.55 6.00
C SER A 97 -15.48 12.70 6.56
N SER A 98 -15.02 13.31 7.66
CA SER A 98 -15.65 14.50 8.23
C SER A 98 -15.56 15.70 7.30
N MET A 99 -14.39 15.92 6.67
CA MET A 99 -14.18 16.99 5.72
C MET A 99 -15.07 16.82 4.47
N VAL A 100 -15.13 15.61 3.91
CA VAL A 100 -16.02 15.31 2.76
C VAL A 100 -17.49 15.57 3.11
N THR A 101 -17.92 15.19 4.30
CA THR A 101 -19.29 15.43 4.77
C THR A 101 -19.59 16.92 4.88
N ILE A 102 -18.65 17.73 5.38
CA ILE A 102 -18.80 19.19 5.46
C ILE A 102 -18.86 19.80 4.05
N LEU A 103 -17.97 19.41 3.16
CA LEU A 103 -17.92 19.91 1.78
C LEU A 103 -19.20 19.56 1.01
N SER A 104 -19.73 18.35 1.18
CA SER A 104 -20.98 17.94 0.53
C SER A 104 -22.17 18.76 1.01
N ARG A 105 -22.22 19.16 2.29
CA ARG A 105 -23.26 20.05 2.83
C ARG A 105 -23.13 21.48 2.30
N LEU A 106 -21.92 21.99 2.12
CA LEU A 106 -21.70 23.32 1.54
C LEU A 106 -22.14 23.40 0.08
N HIS A 107 -22.10 22.31 -0.66
CA HIS A 107 -22.57 22.27 -2.06
C HIS A 107 -24.10 22.44 -2.21
N TYR A 108 -24.86 22.25 -1.13
CA TYR A 108 -26.32 22.48 -1.09
C TYR A 108 -26.69 23.91 -0.66
N VAL A 109 -25.72 24.76 -0.37
CA VAL A 109 -25.96 26.14 0.11
C VAL A 109 -25.64 27.19 -0.98
N ILE A 110 -25.12 26.75 -2.13
CA ILE A 110 -24.91 27.56 -3.34
C ILE A 110 -25.97 27.16 -4.37
#